data_8865b746d6900051138e0eabc24e27b3
#
_entry.id   8865b746d6900051138e0eabc24e27b3
#
_cell.length_a   1.000
_cell.length_b   1.000
_cell.length_c   1.000
_cell.angle_alpha   90.00
_cell.angle_beta   90.00
_cell.angle_gamma   90.00
#
_symmetry.space_group_name_H-M   'P 1'
#
loop_
_entity.id
_entity.type
_entity.pdbx_description
1 polymer ?
#
loop_
_entity_poly.entity_id
_entity_poly.type
_entity_poly.pdbx_seq_one_letter_code
_entity_poly.pdbx_strand_id
1 'polypeptide(L)'
;MAADGGGMVSIAGIRLEFILFAATLLGVALFHNYTMWVSLTGLASILIAKYLFLDDFSFMHHIFGGAGHEGEWRILLNLIGLLFGFGILAKHFDESELPKILPRFLPDDWKGPFVLLVMIFVISSFLDNIAAAMIGGAIAYVVFNKKVHIGYLAAIVAASNAGGSGSVVGDTTTTLMWIDGVNPLNVLH
;
A
#
# COMPACT_ATOMS: atom_id res chain seq x y z
N MET A 1 1.81 -32.33 -10.39
CA MET A 1 1.53 -31.07 -11.09
C MET A 1 0.24 -31.28 -11.86
N ALA A 2 -0.86 -30.70 -11.43
CA ALA A 2 -2.11 -30.78 -12.16
C ALA A 2 -2.27 -29.46 -12.92
N ALA A 3 -2.38 -29.52 -14.24
CA ALA A 3 -2.82 -28.38 -15.06
C ALA A 3 -4.35 -28.36 -14.99
N ASP A 4 -4.89 -27.39 -14.29
CA ASP A 4 -6.32 -27.10 -14.33
C ASP A 4 -6.62 -26.36 -15.63
N GLY A 5 -7.65 -26.80 -16.36
CA GLY A 5 -7.90 -26.38 -17.74
C GLY A 5 -8.01 -24.87 -17.90
N GLY A 6 -6.98 -24.25 -18.50
CA GLY A 6 -6.89 -22.82 -18.84
C GLY A 6 -6.13 -21.96 -17.85
N GLY A 7 -5.50 -22.52 -16.80
CA GLY A 7 -4.77 -21.78 -15.79
C GLY A 7 -3.30 -22.18 -15.67
N MET A 8 -2.48 -21.31 -15.09
CA MET A 8 -1.09 -21.59 -14.74
C MET A 8 -0.93 -22.85 -13.89
N VAL A 9 0.26 -23.45 -13.97
CA VAL A 9 0.67 -24.59 -13.14
C VAL A 9 0.37 -24.31 -11.67
N SER A 10 -0.34 -25.22 -11.01
CA SER A 10 -0.59 -25.20 -9.58
C SER A 10 0.34 -26.15 -8.83
N ILE A 11 0.90 -25.69 -7.70
CA ILE A 11 1.70 -26.47 -6.77
C ILE A 11 0.91 -26.57 -5.47
N ALA A 12 0.54 -27.77 -5.06
CA ALA A 12 -0.29 -28.01 -3.87
C ALA A 12 -1.65 -27.25 -3.88
N GLY A 13 -2.27 -27.07 -5.05
CA GLY A 13 -3.53 -26.35 -5.20
C GLY A 13 -3.42 -24.82 -5.23
N ILE A 14 -2.20 -24.26 -5.10
CA ILE A 14 -1.94 -22.83 -5.18
C ILE A 14 -1.33 -22.52 -6.54
N ARG A 15 -1.86 -21.52 -7.24
CA ARG A 15 -1.33 -21.09 -8.55
C ARG A 15 0.09 -20.54 -8.37
N LEU A 16 0.99 -20.90 -9.31
CA LEU A 16 2.41 -20.52 -9.26
C LEU A 16 2.65 -19.02 -9.12
N GLU A 17 1.80 -18.19 -9.74
CA GLU A 17 1.88 -16.73 -9.64
C GLU A 17 1.74 -16.21 -8.20
N PHE A 18 0.86 -16.81 -7.39
CA PHE A 18 0.70 -16.41 -5.99
C PHE A 18 1.90 -16.85 -5.15
N ILE A 19 2.50 -17.99 -5.46
CA ILE A 19 3.73 -18.45 -4.79
C ILE A 19 4.88 -17.50 -5.11
N LEU A 20 5.06 -17.13 -6.39
CA LEU A 20 6.08 -16.17 -6.80
C LEU A 20 5.84 -14.78 -6.21
N PHE A 21 4.58 -14.34 -6.14
CA PHE A 21 4.22 -13.09 -5.50
C PHE A 21 4.53 -13.10 -4.00
N ALA A 22 4.13 -14.16 -3.28
CA ALA A 22 4.45 -14.31 -1.85
C ALA A 22 5.97 -14.37 -1.60
N ALA A 23 6.73 -15.08 -2.46
CA ALA A 23 8.19 -15.10 -2.40
C ALA A 23 8.80 -13.70 -2.64
N THR A 24 8.22 -12.92 -3.56
CA THR A 24 8.64 -11.53 -3.81
C THR A 24 8.40 -10.65 -2.59
N LEU A 25 7.23 -10.74 -1.96
CA LEU A 25 6.92 -9.99 -0.74
C LEU A 25 7.87 -10.36 0.41
N LEU A 26 8.13 -11.66 0.59
CA LEU A 26 9.11 -12.12 1.56
C LEU A 26 10.52 -11.61 1.25
N GLY A 27 10.90 -11.62 -0.02
CA GLY A 27 12.17 -11.05 -0.47
C GLY A 27 12.30 -9.56 -0.17
N VAL A 28 11.25 -8.77 -0.41
CA VAL A 28 11.19 -7.34 -0.07
C VAL A 28 11.35 -7.14 1.44
N ALA A 29 10.68 -7.96 2.26
CA ALA A 29 10.78 -7.88 3.71
C ALA A 29 12.19 -8.22 4.24
N LEU A 30 12.83 -9.23 3.67
CA LEU A 30 14.16 -9.68 4.08
C LEU A 30 15.30 -8.79 3.54
N PHE A 31 15.14 -8.29 2.32
CA PHE A 31 16.16 -7.50 1.61
C PHE A 31 15.70 -6.04 1.42
N HIS A 32 15.24 -5.39 2.49
CA HIS A 32 14.67 -4.05 2.45
C HIS A 32 15.58 -2.98 1.80
N ASN A 33 16.90 -3.14 1.84
CA ASN A 33 17.84 -2.24 1.16
C ASN A 33 17.84 -2.38 -0.37
N TYR A 34 17.32 -3.49 -0.89
CA TYR A 34 17.26 -3.81 -2.32
C TYR A 34 15.83 -3.98 -2.83
N THR A 35 14.86 -3.36 -2.16
CA THR A 35 13.41 -3.47 -2.45
C THR A 35 13.10 -3.32 -3.93
N MET A 36 13.66 -2.31 -4.59
CA MET A 36 13.45 -2.07 -6.01
C MET A 36 13.91 -3.25 -6.88
N TRP A 37 15.10 -3.77 -6.63
CA TRP A 37 15.64 -4.90 -7.40
C TRP A 37 14.89 -6.20 -7.15
N VAL A 38 14.50 -6.44 -5.89
CA VAL A 38 13.70 -7.61 -5.51
C VAL A 38 12.32 -7.54 -6.17
N SER A 39 11.66 -6.38 -6.16
CA SER A 39 10.36 -6.20 -6.80
C SER A 39 10.42 -6.35 -8.31
N LEU A 40 11.45 -5.79 -8.96
CA LEU A 40 11.64 -5.92 -10.41
C LEU A 40 11.93 -7.39 -10.81
N THR A 41 12.76 -8.11 -10.05
CA THR A 41 13.04 -9.52 -10.32
C THR A 41 11.80 -10.39 -10.06
N GLY A 42 11.02 -10.08 -9.03
CA GLY A 42 9.74 -10.73 -8.77
C GLY A 42 8.73 -10.53 -9.90
N LEU A 43 8.57 -9.29 -10.36
CA LEU A 43 7.72 -8.97 -11.52
C LEU A 43 8.18 -9.73 -12.77
N ALA A 44 9.49 -9.68 -13.07
CA ALA A 44 10.05 -10.40 -14.22
C ALA A 44 9.82 -11.91 -14.13
N SER A 45 9.98 -12.50 -12.94
CA SER A 45 9.76 -13.95 -12.74
C SER A 45 8.30 -14.36 -12.98
N ILE A 46 7.34 -13.53 -12.54
CA ILE A 46 5.90 -13.76 -12.76
C ILE A 46 5.56 -13.61 -14.25
N LEU A 47 6.11 -12.59 -14.92
CA LEU A 47 5.88 -12.40 -16.37
C LEU A 47 6.46 -13.54 -17.19
N ILE A 48 7.69 -13.97 -16.89
CA ILE A 48 8.33 -15.13 -17.55
C ILE A 48 7.51 -16.39 -17.31
N ALA A 49 7.06 -16.63 -16.08
CA ALA A 49 6.21 -17.78 -15.77
C ALA A 49 4.89 -17.74 -16.55
N LYS A 50 4.24 -16.56 -16.63
CA LYS A 50 3.03 -16.39 -17.45
C LYS A 50 3.30 -16.67 -18.93
N TYR A 51 4.40 -16.16 -19.47
CA TYR A 51 4.77 -16.37 -20.87
C TYR A 51 5.09 -17.84 -21.20
N LEU A 52 5.70 -18.57 -20.25
CA LEU A 52 6.11 -19.98 -20.46
C LEU A 52 4.96 -20.98 -20.28
N PHE A 53 3.97 -20.65 -19.44
CA PHE A 53 2.94 -21.60 -19.02
C PHE A 53 1.53 -21.27 -19.51
N LEU A 54 1.31 -20.05 -20.08
CA LEU A 54 0.05 -19.68 -20.73
C LEU A 54 0.30 -19.45 -22.22
N ASP A 55 -0.26 -20.32 -23.05
CA ASP A 55 -0.09 -20.29 -24.52
C ASP A 55 -0.66 -19.00 -25.16
N ASP A 56 -1.68 -18.39 -24.55
CA ASP A 56 -2.36 -17.19 -25.07
C ASP A 56 -1.97 -15.88 -24.33
N PHE A 57 -0.93 -15.90 -23.47
CA PHE A 57 -0.54 -14.71 -22.75
C PHE A 57 0.20 -13.71 -23.64
N SER A 58 -0.44 -12.58 -23.95
CA SER A 58 0.18 -11.42 -24.59
C SER A 58 0.23 -10.25 -23.61
N PHE A 59 1.43 -9.86 -23.22
CA PHE A 59 1.63 -8.70 -22.33
C PHE A 59 1.04 -7.42 -22.90
N MET A 60 1.20 -7.19 -24.20
CA MET A 60 0.65 -6.00 -24.88
C MET A 60 -0.88 -6.01 -24.87
N HIS A 61 -1.49 -7.16 -25.14
CA HIS A 61 -2.95 -7.30 -25.10
C HIS A 61 -3.51 -7.13 -23.68
N HIS A 62 -2.78 -7.59 -22.67
CA HIS A 62 -3.16 -7.43 -21.26
C HIS A 62 -3.10 -5.96 -20.83
N ILE A 63 -2.02 -5.25 -21.19
CA ILE A 63 -1.85 -3.83 -20.82
C ILE A 63 -2.77 -2.90 -21.61
N PHE A 64 -2.79 -3.03 -22.95
CA PHE A 64 -3.49 -2.07 -23.80
C PHE A 64 -4.91 -2.49 -24.16
N GLY A 65 -5.29 -3.73 -23.84
CA GLY A 65 -6.60 -4.27 -24.19
C GLY A 65 -6.68 -4.75 -25.65
N GLY A 66 -7.83 -5.28 -26.01
CA GLY A 66 -8.15 -5.77 -27.35
C GLY A 66 -9.66 -5.94 -27.52
N ALA A 67 -10.09 -6.59 -28.59
CA ALA A 67 -11.50 -6.78 -28.89
C ALA A 67 -12.25 -7.47 -27.73
N GLY A 68 -12.99 -6.68 -26.94
CA GLY A 68 -13.83 -7.15 -25.83
C GLY A 68 -13.19 -7.10 -24.44
N HIS A 69 -11.95 -6.59 -24.31
CA HIS A 69 -11.30 -6.42 -23.01
C HIS A 69 -10.67 -5.03 -22.90
N GLU A 70 -11.06 -4.26 -21.88
CA GLU A 70 -10.39 -2.99 -21.57
C GLU A 70 -9.03 -3.30 -20.94
N GLY A 71 -7.96 -2.67 -21.47
CA GLY A 71 -6.60 -2.90 -20.96
C GLY A 71 -6.36 -2.28 -19.58
N GLU A 72 -5.44 -2.87 -18.84
CA GLU A 72 -5.03 -2.43 -17.49
C GLU A 72 -4.38 -1.03 -17.46
N TRP A 73 -3.99 -0.48 -18.63
CA TRP A 73 -3.32 0.82 -18.72
C TRP A 73 -4.11 1.97 -18.09
N ARG A 74 -5.46 1.91 -18.16
CA ARG A 74 -6.33 2.92 -17.54
C ARG A 74 -6.23 2.87 -16.01
N ILE A 75 -6.24 1.66 -15.43
CA ILE A 75 -6.10 1.44 -13.99
C ILE A 75 -4.73 1.95 -13.56
N LEU A 76 -3.67 1.59 -14.28
CA LEU A 76 -2.31 2.04 -13.99
C LEU A 76 -2.17 3.57 -14.08
N LEU A 77 -2.76 4.20 -15.10
CA LEU A 77 -2.72 5.65 -15.27
C LEU A 77 -3.48 6.37 -14.13
N ASN A 78 -4.67 5.87 -13.78
CA ASN A 78 -5.46 6.40 -12.67
C ASN A 78 -4.71 6.26 -11.35
N LEU A 79 -4.08 5.11 -11.11
CA LEU A 79 -3.26 4.86 -9.91
C LEU A 79 -2.07 5.81 -9.84
N ILE A 80 -1.31 5.97 -10.93
CA ILE A 80 -0.18 6.92 -10.99
C ILE A 80 -0.65 8.34 -10.73
N GLY A 81 -1.74 8.78 -11.37
CA GLY A 81 -2.31 10.11 -11.17
C GLY A 81 -2.74 10.34 -9.72
N LEU A 82 -3.37 9.34 -9.11
CA LEU A 82 -3.81 9.39 -7.72
C LEU A 82 -2.63 9.46 -6.75
N LEU A 83 -1.62 8.58 -6.90
CA LEU A 83 -0.41 8.58 -6.07
C LEU A 83 0.36 9.91 -6.19
N PHE A 84 0.42 10.47 -7.40
CA PHE A 84 1.02 11.79 -7.61
C PHE A 84 0.24 12.89 -6.89
N GLY A 85 -1.09 12.87 -6.98
CA GLY A 85 -1.97 13.79 -6.26
C GLY A 85 -1.80 13.69 -4.74
N PHE A 86 -1.73 12.48 -4.20
CA PHE A 86 -1.48 12.27 -2.77
C PHE A 86 -0.08 12.72 -2.35
N GLY A 87 0.93 12.53 -3.18
CA GLY A 87 2.27 13.03 -2.94
C GLY A 87 2.32 14.56 -2.82
N ILE A 88 1.58 15.27 -3.68
CA ILE A 88 1.44 16.73 -3.61
C ILE A 88 0.70 17.14 -2.33
N LEU A 89 -0.39 16.46 -2.00
CA LEU A 89 -1.17 16.74 -0.79
C LEU A 89 -0.35 16.50 0.48
N ALA A 90 0.37 15.39 0.55
CA ALA A 90 1.25 15.07 1.67
C ALA A 90 2.35 16.12 1.83
N LYS A 91 2.99 16.54 0.73
CA LYS A 91 3.99 17.61 0.75
C LYS A 91 3.40 18.93 1.23
N HIS A 92 2.21 19.29 0.77
CA HIS A 92 1.51 20.50 1.25
C HIS A 92 1.18 20.44 2.73
N PHE A 93 0.81 19.26 3.23
CA PHE A 93 0.58 19.05 4.65
C PHE A 93 1.88 19.20 5.46
N ASP A 94 2.99 18.60 5.01
CA ASP A 94 4.30 18.70 5.65
C ASP A 94 4.81 20.16 5.72
N GLU A 95 4.60 20.93 4.65
CA GLU A 95 4.99 22.35 4.57
C GLU A 95 4.05 23.27 5.34
N SER A 96 2.87 22.80 5.74
CA SER A 96 1.92 23.57 6.54
C SER A 96 2.37 23.69 7.99
N GLU A 97 1.77 24.65 8.73
CA GLU A 97 2.00 24.77 10.18
C GLU A 97 1.32 23.66 11.00
N LEU A 98 0.46 22.84 10.37
CA LEU A 98 -0.30 21.79 11.05
C LEU A 98 0.56 20.80 11.82
N PRO A 99 1.65 20.22 11.27
CA PRO A 99 2.50 19.30 12.03
C PRO A 99 3.12 19.91 13.28
N LYS A 100 3.34 21.24 13.28
CA LYS A 100 3.90 21.96 14.42
C LYS A 100 2.84 22.30 15.48
N ILE A 101 1.58 22.38 15.07
CA ILE A 101 0.45 22.70 15.95
C ILE A 101 -0.13 21.45 16.60
N LEU A 102 -0.14 20.33 15.88
CA LEU A 102 -0.69 19.06 16.34
C LEU A 102 -0.18 18.61 17.73
N PRO A 103 1.12 18.74 18.07
CA PRO A 103 1.60 18.41 19.42
C PRO A 103 0.92 19.17 20.55
N ARG A 104 0.38 20.37 20.29
CA ARG A 104 -0.31 21.19 21.31
C ARG A 104 -1.66 20.61 21.74
N PHE A 105 -2.23 19.71 20.95
CA PHE A 105 -3.48 19.02 21.27
C PHE A 105 -3.25 17.73 22.04
N LEU A 106 -1.98 17.32 22.23
CA LEU A 106 -1.64 16.12 22.96
C LEU A 106 -1.59 16.43 24.46
N PRO A 107 -2.28 15.63 25.30
CA PRO A 107 -2.10 15.71 26.75
C PRO A 107 -0.65 15.42 27.15
N ASP A 108 -0.17 16.12 28.17
CA ASP A 108 1.20 15.94 28.70
C ASP A 108 1.36 14.68 29.56
N ASP A 109 0.27 13.92 29.73
CA ASP A 109 0.23 12.70 30.53
C ASP A 109 0.37 11.42 29.65
N TRP A 110 0.23 10.25 30.26
CA TRP A 110 0.27 8.93 29.59
C TRP A 110 -0.78 8.77 28.49
N LYS A 111 -1.80 9.62 28.41
CA LYS A 111 -2.84 9.62 27.37
C LYS A 111 -2.33 10.24 26.07
N GLY A 112 -1.32 11.11 26.13
CA GLY A 112 -0.75 11.77 24.95
C GLY A 112 -0.38 10.80 23.83
N PRO A 113 0.37 9.71 24.12
CA PRO A 113 0.67 8.68 23.14
C PRO A 113 -0.58 8.06 22.49
N PHE A 114 -1.62 7.78 23.26
CA PHE A 114 -2.86 7.21 22.74
C PHE A 114 -3.62 8.20 21.86
N VAL A 115 -3.71 9.46 22.29
CA VAL A 115 -4.35 10.53 21.50
C VAL A 115 -3.62 10.72 20.17
N LEU A 116 -2.28 10.64 20.15
CA LEU A 116 -1.52 10.71 18.90
C LEU A 116 -1.88 9.56 17.97
N LEU A 117 -2.01 8.33 18.46
CA LEU A 117 -2.44 7.19 17.63
C LEU A 117 -3.83 7.40 17.04
N VAL A 118 -4.78 7.90 17.82
CA VAL A 118 -6.13 8.24 17.35
C VAL A 118 -6.08 9.34 16.29
N MET A 119 -5.25 10.37 16.50
CA MET A 119 -5.06 11.44 15.53
C MET A 119 -4.50 10.90 14.21
N ILE A 120 -3.49 10.04 14.27
CA ILE A 120 -2.90 9.43 13.07
C ILE A 120 -3.91 8.53 12.36
N PHE A 121 -4.69 7.74 13.09
CA PHE A 121 -5.80 6.96 12.54
C PHE A 121 -6.77 7.86 11.74
N VAL A 122 -7.21 8.98 12.31
CA VAL A 122 -8.13 9.91 11.64
C VAL A 122 -7.45 10.60 10.43
N ILE A 123 -6.20 11.07 10.59
CA ILE A 123 -5.46 11.75 9.52
C ILE A 123 -5.25 10.79 8.34
N SER A 124 -4.96 9.52 8.60
CA SER A 124 -4.76 8.52 7.56
C SER A 124 -6.01 8.19 6.74
N SER A 125 -7.19 8.52 7.24
CA SER A 125 -8.42 8.40 6.44
C SER A 125 -8.50 9.46 5.31
N PHE A 126 -7.69 10.52 5.38
CA PHE A 126 -7.67 11.63 4.41
C PHE A 126 -6.33 11.78 3.70
N LEU A 127 -5.27 11.21 4.24
CA LEU A 127 -3.93 11.17 3.66
C LEU A 127 -3.52 9.72 3.44
N ASP A 128 -2.60 9.52 2.49
CA ASP A 128 -1.95 8.23 2.31
C ASP A 128 -1.36 7.72 3.64
N ASN A 129 -1.50 6.44 3.90
CA ASN A 129 -1.09 5.79 5.14
C ASN A 129 0.41 5.94 5.43
N ILE A 130 1.26 5.96 4.37
CA ILE A 130 2.70 6.17 4.51
C ILE A 130 2.98 7.59 4.99
N ALA A 131 2.35 8.60 4.37
CA ALA A 131 2.49 9.99 4.76
C ALA A 131 2.00 10.21 6.20
N ALA A 132 0.83 9.66 6.57
CA ALA A 132 0.30 9.74 7.92
C ALA A 132 1.24 9.10 8.96
N ALA A 133 1.83 7.94 8.66
CA ALA A 133 2.80 7.29 9.53
C ALA A 133 4.08 8.12 9.70
N MET A 134 4.59 8.72 8.63
CA MET A 134 5.77 9.59 8.68
C MET A 134 5.52 10.83 9.55
N ILE A 135 4.38 11.48 9.38
CA ILE A 135 3.96 12.62 10.20
C ILE A 135 3.84 12.21 11.67
N GLY A 136 3.17 11.10 11.95
CA GLY A 136 3.04 10.55 13.31
C GLY A 136 4.39 10.26 13.95
N GLY A 137 5.31 9.67 13.22
CA GLY A 137 6.68 9.39 13.65
C GLY A 137 7.45 10.68 13.96
N ALA A 138 7.34 11.69 13.10
CA ALA A 138 7.98 13.00 13.32
C ALA A 138 7.41 13.70 14.56
N ILE A 139 6.09 13.72 14.74
CA ILE A 139 5.45 14.28 15.94
C ILE A 139 5.91 13.53 17.19
N ALA A 140 5.87 12.19 17.18
CA ALA A 140 6.32 11.37 18.29
C ALA A 140 7.78 11.66 18.66
N TYR A 141 8.64 11.82 17.66
CA TYR A 141 10.06 12.13 17.87
C TYR A 141 10.26 13.48 18.59
N VAL A 142 9.46 14.47 18.28
CA VAL A 142 9.49 15.78 18.94
C VAL A 142 8.90 15.68 20.33
N VAL A 143 7.69 15.12 20.48
CA VAL A 143 6.93 15.07 21.75
C VAL A 143 7.67 14.22 22.80
N PHE A 144 8.28 13.10 22.40
CA PHE A 144 9.01 12.24 23.33
C PHE A 144 10.51 12.56 23.44
N ASN A 145 10.91 13.80 23.11
CA ASN A 145 12.30 14.27 23.25
C ASN A 145 13.32 13.30 22.63
N LYS A 146 13.04 12.84 21.39
CA LYS A 146 13.90 11.91 20.64
C LYS A 146 14.02 10.50 21.22
N LYS A 147 13.24 10.15 22.25
CA LYS A 147 13.26 8.84 22.91
C LYS A 147 12.00 8.05 22.59
N VAL A 148 11.80 7.73 21.31
CA VAL A 148 10.65 6.95 20.86
C VAL A 148 11.01 5.47 20.86
N HIS A 149 10.20 4.65 21.55
CA HIS A 149 10.36 3.21 21.53
C HIS A 149 9.92 2.64 20.16
N ILE A 150 10.65 1.66 19.63
CA ILE A 150 10.35 1.05 18.33
C ILE A 150 8.92 0.48 18.27
N GLY A 151 8.42 -0.10 19.35
CA GLY A 151 7.05 -0.59 19.44
C GLY A 151 6.00 0.51 19.28
N TYR A 152 6.31 1.74 19.70
CA TYR A 152 5.39 2.86 19.50
C TYR A 152 5.39 3.34 18.02
N LEU A 153 6.54 3.32 17.36
CA LEU A 153 6.60 3.56 15.91
C LEU A 153 5.81 2.50 15.14
N ALA A 154 5.91 1.23 15.53
CA ALA A 154 5.08 0.17 14.97
C ALA A 154 3.58 0.40 15.21
N ALA A 155 3.19 0.91 16.39
CA ALA A 155 1.82 1.28 16.69
C ALA A 155 1.32 2.45 15.82
N ILE A 156 2.16 3.44 15.53
CA ILE A 156 1.85 4.53 14.59
C ILE A 156 1.58 3.97 13.19
N VAL A 157 2.43 3.08 12.69
CA VAL A 157 2.23 2.42 11.39
C VAL A 157 0.95 1.60 11.37
N ALA A 158 0.66 0.86 12.44
CA ALA A 158 -0.58 0.09 12.56
C ALA A 158 -1.81 1.01 12.58
N ALA A 159 -1.76 2.13 13.32
CA ALA A 159 -2.84 3.10 13.40
C ALA A 159 -3.10 3.77 12.03
N SER A 160 -2.03 4.14 11.30
CA SER A 160 -2.17 4.71 9.97
C SER A 160 -2.77 3.73 8.96
N ASN A 161 -2.31 2.49 8.94
CA ASN A 161 -2.88 1.46 8.07
C ASN A 161 -4.36 1.18 8.41
N ALA A 162 -4.68 1.05 9.70
CA ALA A 162 -6.07 0.83 10.13
C ALA A 162 -6.99 2.00 9.77
N GLY A 163 -6.50 3.26 9.92
CA GLY A 163 -7.26 4.45 9.54
C GLY A 163 -7.47 4.59 8.04
N GLY A 164 -6.46 4.21 7.25
CA GLY A 164 -6.52 4.24 5.79
C GLY A 164 -7.37 3.14 5.18
N SER A 165 -7.46 1.96 5.81
CA SER A 165 -8.04 0.75 5.21
C SER A 165 -9.48 0.89 4.70
N GLY A 166 -10.30 1.74 5.33
CA GLY A 166 -11.67 2.03 4.90
C GLY A 166 -11.80 3.24 3.97
N SER A 167 -10.70 3.86 3.61
CA SER A 167 -10.69 5.10 2.82
C SER A 167 -10.07 4.87 1.44
N VAL A 168 -10.78 5.32 0.41
CA VAL A 168 -10.27 5.35 -0.96
C VAL A 168 -9.06 6.28 -1.11
N VAL A 169 -8.91 7.25 -0.23
CA VAL A 169 -7.80 8.22 -0.21
C VAL A 169 -6.64 7.71 0.63
N GLY A 170 -6.93 7.04 1.74
CA GLY A 170 -5.95 6.63 2.74
C GLY A 170 -5.20 5.35 2.40
N ASP A 171 -5.75 4.47 1.56
CA ASP A 171 -5.12 3.19 1.19
C ASP A 171 -5.22 2.89 -0.30
N THR A 172 -4.07 2.64 -0.92
CA THR A 172 -3.98 2.32 -2.35
C THR A 172 -4.68 1.01 -2.71
N THR A 173 -4.73 0.04 -1.80
CA THR A 173 -5.43 -1.23 -2.01
C THR A 173 -6.94 -1.01 -2.11
N THR A 174 -7.50 -0.24 -1.18
CA THR A 174 -8.92 0.16 -1.18
C THR A 174 -9.26 0.99 -2.42
N THR A 175 -8.35 1.86 -2.86
CA THR A 175 -8.49 2.60 -4.11
C THR A 175 -8.57 1.69 -5.32
N LEU A 176 -7.68 0.71 -5.43
CA LEU A 176 -7.69 -0.25 -6.55
C LEU A 176 -8.98 -1.06 -6.57
N MET A 177 -9.43 -1.56 -5.43
CA MET A 177 -10.70 -2.26 -5.30
C MET A 177 -11.88 -1.38 -5.72
N TRP A 178 -11.88 -0.10 -5.35
CA TRP A 178 -12.92 0.84 -5.74
C TRP A 178 -12.92 1.12 -7.25
N ILE A 179 -11.75 1.29 -7.87
CA ILE A 179 -11.63 1.46 -9.33
C ILE A 179 -12.15 0.22 -10.07
N ASP A 180 -11.94 -0.96 -9.50
CA ASP A 180 -12.46 -2.25 -10.01
C ASP A 180 -13.96 -2.49 -9.70
N GLY A 181 -14.63 -1.51 -9.11
CA GLY A 181 -16.08 -1.53 -8.86
C GLY A 181 -16.51 -2.07 -7.48
N VAL A 182 -15.58 -2.37 -6.59
CA VAL A 182 -15.88 -2.78 -5.22
C VAL A 182 -16.26 -1.57 -4.37
N ASN A 183 -17.40 -1.63 -3.69
CA ASN A 183 -17.80 -0.55 -2.79
C ASN A 183 -16.84 -0.48 -1.59
N PRO A 184 -16.21 0.68 -1.29
CA PRO A 184 -15.27 0.83 -0.17
C PRO A 184 -15.84 0.42 1.19
N LEU A 185 -17.15 0.60 1.40
CA LEU A 185 -17.81 0.18 2.63
C LEU A 185 -17.80 -1.35 2.84
N ASN A 186 -17.71 -2.12 1.77
CA ASN A 186 -17.60 -3.58 1.85
C ASN A 186 -16.20 -4.05 2.26
N VAL A 187 -15.20 -3.17 2.21
CA VAL A 187 -13.83 -3.48 2.66
C VAL A 187 -13.73 -3.42 4.19
N LEU A 188 -14.67 -2.72 4.85
CA LEU A 188 -14.72 -2.60 6.31
C LEU A 188 -15.42 -3.77 7.01
N HIS A 189 -16.01 -4.69 6.26
CA HIS A 189 -16.68 -5.88 6.75
C HIS A 189 -15.86 -7.13 6.47
#